data_57bfcbb4135452475008f81b435d2822
#
_entry.id   57bfcbb4135452475008f81b435d2822
#
_cell.length_a   1.000
_cell.length_b   1.000
_cell.length_c   1.000
_cell.angle_alpha   90.00
_cell.angle_beta   90.00
_cell.angle_gamma   90.00
#
_symmetry.space_group_name_H-M   'P 1'
#
loop_
_entity.id
_entity.type
_entity.pdbx_description
1 polymer ?
#
loop_
_entity_poly.entity_id
_entity_poly.type
_entity_poly.pdbx_seq_one_letter_code
_entity_poly.pdbx_strand_id
1 'polypeptide(L)'
;MTGRPGRTGKGGGQASAGDLLELVRNGRAVTRGALQQATGLSRATVGHRLDRLFRAGWLREGAGGPVDSPLGGRPSITLEFDDSHAVVLAADLETRHARAAVLSLTGELLAEHTGTLVIQDGPDAVLGELGRWFAELLEKAGHRATEVCGIGLAVPGPVDMDTGRVVQPPIMPGWDGYDIRGRLARAFTEHTGAPAVPVLVDNDANLLAYGEQRTGYPDCSAFVLVKVSTGIGAGVVVDGSIYRGIDGGAGDIGHIRVVADAQCRCCSDGCLDAVDR
;
A
#
# COMPACT_ATOMS: atom_id res chain seq x y z
N MET A 1 -44.12 0.40 -5.62
CA MET A 1 -42.91 -0.43 -5.76
C MET A 1 -41.84 0.19 -4.89
N THR A 2 -41.65 -0.36 -3.71
CA THR A 2 -40.82 0.15 -2.62
C THR A 2 -39.39 -0.33 -2.81
N GLY A 3 -38.47 0.60 -3.10
CA GLY A 3 -37.02 0.31 -3.17
C GLY A 3 -36.45 0.04 -1.78
N ARG A 4 -35.83 -1.13 -1.58
CA ARG A 4 -35.05 -1.46 -0.41
C ARG A 4 -33.72 -0.70 -0.44
N PRO A 5 -33.29 -0.06 0.65
CA PRO A 5 -31.94 0.50 0.74
C PRO A 5 -30.92 -0.62 0.84
N GLY A 6 -29.86 -0.55 0.02
CA GLY A 6 -28.73 -1.48 0.01
C GLY A 6 -28.02 -1.50 1.37
N ARG A 7 -27.92 -2.67 1.98
CA ARG A 7 -27.12 -2.95 3.18
C ARG A 7 -25.66 -2.97 2.76
N THR A 8 -24.91 -1.92 3.07
CA THR A 8 -23.46 -1.99 3.17
C THR A 8 -23.10 -2.80 4.42
N GLY A 9 -22.84 -4.08 4.23
CA GLY A 9 -22.43 -5.00 5.28
C GLY A 9 -20.93 -4.85 5.57
N LYS A 10 -20.52 -3.90 6.40
CA LYS A 10 -19.26 -4.04 7.15
C LYS A 10 -19.55 -5.01 8.29
N GLY A 11 -18.85 -6.15 8.31
CA GLY A 11 -18.89 -7.11 9.40
C GLY A 11 -18.63 -6.40 10.74
N GLY A 12 -19.41 -6.75 11.77
CA GLY A 12 -19.41 -6.14 13.10
C GLY A 12 -18.15 -6.40 13.92
N GLY A 13 -16.99 -5.98 13.45
CA GLY A 13 -15.77 -5.86 14.25
C GLY A 13 -15.73 -4.49 14.93
N GLN A 14 -15.47 -4.45 16.24
CA GLN A 14 -15.25 -3.17 16.93
C GLN A 14 -14.06 -2.45 16.29
N ALA A 15 -14.20 -1.14 15.98
CA ALA A 15 -13.16 -0.31 15.36
C ALA A 15 -11.79 -0.49 16.06
N SER A 16 -10.76 -0.87 15.31
CA SER A 16 -9.41 -1.17 15.82
C SER A 16 -8.64 0.09 16.23
N ALA A 17 -7.41 -0.04 16.74
CA ALA A 17 -6.52 1.12 16.95
C ALA A 17 -6.13 1.77 15.61
N GLY A 18 -5.97 0.97 14.54
CA GLY A 18 -5.72 1.48 13.19
C GLY A 18 -6.87 2.33 12.64
N ASP A 19 -8.13 1.92 12.88
CA ASP A 19 -9.29 2.73 12.47
C ASP A 19 -9.33 4.07 13.21
N LEU A 20 -8.94 4.13 14.49
CA LEU A 20 -8.83 5.39 15.23
C LEU A 20 -7.71 6.27 14.66
N LEU A 21 -6.56 5.66 14.33
CA LEU A 21 -5.43 6.37 13.73
C LEU A 21 -5.82 6.98 12.38
N GLU A 22 -6.53 6.23 11.55
CA GLU A 22 -7.01 6.70 10.25
C GLU A 22 -7.98 7.88 10.38
N LEU A 23 -8.89 7.84 11.37
CA LEU A 23 -9.80 8.95 11.64
C LEU A 23 -9.06 10.23 12.06
N VAL A 24 -8.00 10.12 12.87
CA VAL A 24 -7.15 11.26 13.26
C VAL A 24 -6.36 11.76 12.06
N ARG A 25 -5.67 10.87 11.33
CA ARG A 25 -4.85 11.21 10.16
C ARG A 25 -5.65 11.96 9.08
N ASN A 26 -6.89 11.53 8.84
CA ASN A 26 -7.77 12.15 7.84
C ASN A 26 -8.53 13.39 8.38
N GLY A 27 -8.25 13.84 9.60
CA GLY A 27 -8.91 14.99 10.22
C GLY A 27 -10.39 14.80 10.56
N ARG A 28 -10.94 13.57 10.40
CA ARG A 28 -12.37 13.28 10.62
C ARG A 28 -12.76 13.26 12.09
N ALA A 29 -11.84 12.86 12.98
CA ALA A 29 -12.08 12.84 14.42
C ALA A 29 -10.76 13.06 15.19
N VAL A 30 -10.47 14.30 15.54
CA VAL A 30 -9.19 14.72 16.12
C VAL A 30 -9.27 14.94 17.65
N THR A 31 -10.34 14.48 18.31
CA THR A 31 -10.46 14.51 19.76
C THR A 31 -10.98 13.18 20.30
N ARG A 32 -10.72 12.89 21.60
CA ARG A 32 -11.22 11.66 22.24
C ARG A 32 -12.75 11.55 22.15
N GLY A 33 -13.47 12.66 22.30
CA GLY A 33 -14.92 12.70 22.17
C GLY A 33 -15.41 12.45 20.74
N ALA A 34 -14.77 13.06 19.75
CA ALA A 34 -15.10 12.83 18.35
C ALA A 34 -14.85 11.38 17.92
N LEU A 35 -13.77 10.76 18.40
CA LEU A 35 -13.50 9.34 18.16
C LEU A 35 -14.56 8.41 18.77
N GLN A 36 -15.03 8.72 20.01
CA GLN A 36 -16.14 7.97 20.62
C GLN A 36 -17.41 8.07 19.77
N GLN A 37 -17.75 9.26 19.33
CA GLN A 37 -18.94 9.51 18.51
C GLN A 37 -18.83 8.82 17.14
N ALA A 38 -17.67 8.91 16.46
CA ALA A 38 -17.47 8.33 15.15
C ALA A 38 -17.46 6.79 15.16
N THR A 39 -17.00 6.17 16.26
CA THR A 39 -16.80 4.72 16.33
C THR A 39 -17.82 3.98 17.20
N GLY A 40 -18.58 4.69 18.02
CA GLY A 40 -19.49 4.10 19.02
C GLY A 40 -18.77 3.37 20.17
N LEU A 41 -17.44 3.50 20.28
CA LEU A 41 -16.66 2.83 21.32
C LEU A 41 -16.81 3.53 22.68
N SER A 42 -16.69 2.77 23.77
CA SER A 42 -16.65 3.31 25.11
C SER A 42 -15.43 4.19 25.33
N ARG A 43 -15.53 5.16 26.27
CA ARG A 43 -14.41 6.03 26.67
C ARG A 43 -13.17 5.25 27.10
N ALA A 44 -13.36 4.16 27.84
CA ALA A 44 -12.26 3.30 28.27
C ALA A 44 -11.57 2.59 27.09
N THR A 45 -12.35 2.09 26.13
CA THR A 45 -11.81 1.42 24.93
C THR A 45 -11.04 2.38 24.03
N VAL A 46 -11.58 3.58 23.80
CA VAL A 46 -10.86 4.63 23.05
C VAL A 46 -9.57 5.02 23.77
N GLY A 47 -9.63 5.25 25.10
CA GLY A 47 -8.46 5.56 25.91
C GLY A 47 -7.36 4.52 25.78
N HIS A 48 -7.67 3.25 25.99
CA HIS A 48 -6.70 2.15 25.87
C HIS A 48 -6.05 2.06 24.46
N ARG A 49 -6.84 2.24 23.40
CA ARG A 49 -6.31 2.21 22.04
C ARG A 49 -5.43 3.41 21.72
N LEU A 50 -5.82 4.61 22.17
CA LEU A 50 -5.00 5.81 22.04
C LEU A 50 -3.69 5.71 22.81
N ASP A 51 -3.69 5.16 24.02
CA ASP A 51 -2.47 4.96 24.81
C ASP A 51 -1.47 4.02 24.10
N ARG A 52 -1.96 3.05 23.32
CA ARG A 52 -1.11 2.22 22.46
C ARG A 52 -0.50 3.03 21.32
N LEU A 53 -1.30 3.86 20.66
CA LEU A 53 -0.84 4.71 19.54
C LEU A 53 0.17 5.76 20.00
N PHE A 54 -0.05 6.39 21.16
CA PHE A 54 0.91 7.32 21.75
C PHE A 54 2.23 6.63 22.11
N ARG A 55 2.17 5.47 22.77
CA ARG A 55 3.38 4.72 23.12
C ARG A 55 4.17 4.22 21.91
N ALA A 56 3.48 3.98 20.81
CA ALA A 56 4.09 3.58 19.55
C ALA A 56 4.54 4.76 18.67
N GLY A 57 4.35 6.02 19.12
CA GLY A 57 4.76 7.22 18.40
C GLY A 57 3.81 7.67 17.29
N TRP A 58 2.69 6.97 17.05
CA TRP A 58 1.78 7.30 15.95
C TRP A 58 0.94 8.56 16.17
N LEU A 59 0.78 8.97 17.42
CA LEU A 59 0.00 10.15 17.80
C LEU A 59 0.78 11.03 18.76
N ARG A 60 0.58 12.33 18.61
CA ARG A 60 1.00 13.35 19.58
C ARG A 60 -0.19 14.22 19.98
N GLU A 61 -0.05 14.92 21.11
CA GLU A 61 -1.01 15.97 21.48
C GLU A 61 -0.77 17.20 20.61
N GLY A 62 -1.84 17.75 20.04
CA GLY A 62 -1.76 18.90 19.14
C GLY A 62 -1.31 20.17 19.85
N ALA A 63 -0.49 20.95 19.15
CA ALA A 63 0.04 22.22 19.65
C ALA A 63 -1.03 23.35 19.75
N GLY A 64 -2.22 23.16 19.16
CA GLY A 64 -3.29 24.16 19.06
C GLY A 64 -4.06 24.44 20.35
N GLY A 65 -3.68 23.79 21.46
CA GLY A 65 -4.40 23.95 22.74
C GLY A 65 -5.77 23.25 22.77
N PRO A 66 -6.50 23.40 23.89
CA PRO A 66 -7.80 22.78 24.08
C PRO A 66 -8.86 23.40 23.16
N VAL A 67 -9.62 22.57 22.44
CA VAL A 67 -10.75 22.98 21.59
C VAL A 67 -12.04 22.92 22.40
N ASP A 68 -12.87 23.94 22.32
CA ASP A 68 -14.17 23.97 22.96
C ASP A 68 -15.07 22.84 22.48
N SER A 69 -15.66 22.12 23.42
CA SER A 69 -16.62 21.06 23.07
C SER A 69 -17.94 21.68 22.62
N PRO A 70 -18.49 21.33 21.45
CA PRO A 70 -19.80 21.84 20.99
C PRO A 70 -20.96 21.54 21.96
N LEU A 71 -20.79 20.58 22.88
CA LEU A 71 -21.78 20.12 23.84
C LEU A 71 -21.52 20.67 25.28
N GLY A 72 -20.58 21.61 25.43
CA GLY A 72 -20.15 22.10 26.75
C GLY A 72 -19.28 21.06 27.49
N GLY A 73 -18.39 21.50 28.34
CA GLY A 73 -17.51 20.65 29.14
C GLY A 73 -16.07 21.16 29.14
N ARG A 74 -15.19 20.43 29.82
CA ARG A 74 -13.75 20.75 29.84
C ARG A 74 -13.19 20.70 28.41
N PRO A 75 -12.43 21.72 27.98
CA PRO A 75 -11.78 21.74 26.68
C PRO A 75 -11.00 20.43 26.35
N SER A 76 -11.16 19.92 25.17
CA SER A 76 -10.55 18.65 24.73
C SER A 76 -9.21 18.89 24.08
N ILE A 77 -8.20 18.12 24.44
CA ILE A 77 -6.90 18.13 23.78
C ILE A 77 -7.08 17.55 22.36
N THR A 78 -6.54 18.25 21.36
CA THR A 78 -6.49 17.79 19.97
C THR A 78 -5.47 16.67 19.84
N LEU A 79 -5.77 15.69 19.00
CA LEU A 79 -4.87 14.61 18.64
C LEU A 79 -4.32 14.90 17.24
N GLU A 80 -3.03 14.72 17.06
CA GLU A 80 -2.37 14.86 15.77
C GLU A 80 -1.64 13.55 15.41
N PHE A 81 -1.65 13.22 14.13
CA PHE A 81 -0.82 12.15 13.59
C PHE A 81 0.64 12.61 13.62
N ASP A 82 1.52 11.80 14.19
CA ASP A 82 2.96 12.08 14.19
C ASP A 82 3.59 11.42 12.96
N ASP A 83 3.85 12.20 11.93
CA ASP A 83 4.44 11.79 10.66
C ASP A 83 5.97 11.75 10.67
N SER A 84 6.59 12.23 11.76
CA SER A 84 8.05 12.35 11.88
C SER A 84 8.74 11.13 12.51
N HIS A 85 7.97 10.20 13.11
CA HIS A 85 8.54 9.12 13.92
C HIS A 85 8.99 7.89 13.12
N ALA A 86 8.58 7.78 11.85
CA ALA A 86 8.88 6.61 11.03
C ALA A 86 8.95 6.95 9.54
N VAL A 87 9.53 6.03 8.75
CA VAL A 87 9.60 6.08 7.30
C VAL A 87 9.07 4.78 6.69
N VAL A 88 8.71 4.85 5.41
CA VAL A 88 8.29 3.69 4.61
C VAL A 88 9.31 3.45 3.51
N LEU A 89 9.61 2.19 3.25
CA LEU A 89 10.35 1.79 2.06
C LEU A 89 9.38 1.38 0.96
N ALA A 90 9.67 1.77 -0.26
CA ALA A 90 8.89 1.38 -1.43
C ALA A 90 9.81 0.90 -2.54
N ALA A 91 9.37 -0.09 -3.31
CA ALA A 91 10.03 -0.47 -4.55
C ALA A 91 9.02 -0.83 -5.63
N ASP A 92 9.38 -0.53 -6.87
CA ASP A 92 8.69 -0.94 -8.09
C ASP A 92 9.64 -1.81 -8.92
N LEU A 93 9.25 -3.05 -9.17
CA LEU A 93 9.97 -3.98 -10.02
C LEU A 93 9.38 -3.96 -11.41
N GLU A 94 10.21 -3.67 -12.39
CA GLU A 94 9.91 -3.90 -13.80
C GLU A 94 10.67 -5.14 -14.29
N THR A 95 10.58 -5.46 -15.56
CA THR A 95 11.24 -6.65 -16.13
C THR A 95 12.77 -6.59 -16.08
N ARG A 96 13.36 -5.40 -16.24
CA ARG A 96 14.82 -5.18 -16.34
C ARG A 96 15.33 -4.07 -15.43
N HIS A 97 14.47 -3.30 -14.85
CA HIS A 97 14.80 -2.18 -13.99
C HIS A 97 13.98 -2.26 -12.70
N ALA A 98 14.48 -1.63 -11.66
CA ALA A 98 13.73 -1.40 -10.44
C ALA A 98 13.98 0.02 -9.95
N ARG A 99 13.00 0.55 -9.26
CA ARG A 99 13.10 1.79 -8.50
C ARG A 99 12.81 1.51 -7.05
N ALA A 100 13.67 2.00 -6.16
CA ALA A 100 13.48 1.90 -4.72
C ALA A 100 13.55 3.29 -4.09
N ALA A 101 12.79 3.50 -3.01
CA ALA A 101 12.69 4.78 -2.35
C ALA A 101 12.50 4.66 -0.84
N VAL A 102 12.94 5.69 -0.11
CA VAL A 102 12.55 5.99 1.27
C VAL A 102 11.56 7.14 1.23
N LEU A 103 10.41 6.96 1.83
CA LEU A 103 9.33 7.93 1.89
C LEU A 103 9.01 8.30 3.34
N SER A 104 8.65 9.56 3.57
CA SER A 104 8.01 9.95 4.82
C SER A 104 6.62 9.33 4.94
N LEU A 105 6.02 9.37 6.13
CA LEU A 105 4.63 8.91 6.33
C LEU A 105 3.57 9.78 5.61
N THR A 106 3.98 10.96 5.14
CA THR A 106 3.13 11.83 4.30
C THR A 106 3.31 11.57 2.80
N GLY A 107 4.27 10.71 2.42
CA GLY A 107 4.57 10.36 1.03
C GLY A 107 5.64 11.24 0.37
N GLU A 108 6.35 12.08 1.15
CA GLU A 108 7.47 12.85 0.64
C GLU A 108 8.65 11.94 0.31
N LEU A 109 9.29 12.15 -0.84
CA LEU A 109 10.45 11.39 -1.29
C LEU A 109 11.70 11.87 -0.58
N LEU A 110 12.29 11.04 0.29
CA LEU A 110 13.49 11.37 1.07
C LEU A 110 14.77 10.91 0.37
N ALA A 111 14.75 9.75 -0.24
CA ALA A 111 15.83 9.22 -1.07
C ALA A 111 15.29 8.24 -2.10
N GLU A 112 15.94 8.14 -3.25
CA GLU A 112 15.61 7.16 -4.27
C GLU A 112 16.85 6.59 -4.96
N HIS A 113 16.67 5.41 -5.53
CA HIS A 113 17.61 4.73 -6.40
C HIS A 113 16.84 4.06 -7.55
N THR A 114 17.35 4.21 -8.77
CA THR A 114 16.88 3.49 -9.94
C THR A 114 18.06 2.76 -10.55
N GLY A 115 17.90 1.48 -10.82
CA GLY A 115 18.99 0.66 -11.33
C GLY A 115 18.51 -0.53 -12.14
N THR A 116 19.46 -1.21 -12.79
CA THR A 116 19.21 -2.45 -13.50
C THR A 116 19.03 -3.57 -12.48
N LEU A 117 17.87 -4.23 -12.54
CA LEU A 117 17.54 -5.39 -11.74
C LEU A 117 16.63 -6.26 -12.61
N VAL A 118 17.16 -7.42 -13.04
CA VAL A 118 16.48 -8.27 -14.00
C VAL A 118 15.63 -9.28 -13.25
N ILE A 119 14.30 -9.19 -13.40
CA ILE A 119 13.35 -10.03 -12.65
C ILE A 119 13.53 -11.52 -12.96
N GLN A 120 14.08 -11.84 -14.13
CA GLN A 120 14.36 -13.22 -14.57
C GLN A 120 15.55 -13.87 -13.86
N ASP A 121 16.37 -13.10 -13.12
CA ASP A 121 17.45 -13.63 -12.29
C ASP A 121 16.91 -14.38 -11.05
N GLY A 122 15.59 -14.34 -10.87
CA GLY A 122 14.86 -15.07 -9.83
C GLY A 122 14.66 -14.27 -8.55
N PRO A 123 13.70 -14.70 -7.73
CA PRO A 123 13.26 -13.92 -6.57
C PRO A 123 14.35 -13.74 -5.50
N ASP A 124 15.20 -14.74 -5.26
CA ASP A 124 16.24 -14.64 -4.23
C ASP A 124 17.28 -13.56 -4.54
N ALA A 125 17.76 -13.53 -5.79
CA ALA A 125 18.75 -12.55 -6.22
C ALA A 125 18.16 -11.14 -6.21
N VAL A 126 16.96 -10.98 -6.80
CA VAL A 126 16.26 -9.70 -6.91
C VAL A 126 15.92 -9.11 -5.55
N LEU A 127 15.31 -9.90 -4.66
CA LEU A 127 14.90 -9.43 -3.33
C LEU A 127 16.09 -9.22 -2.39
N GLY A 128 17.16 -10.00 -2.57
CA GLY A 128 18.45 -9.78 -1.86
C GLY A 128 19.05 -8.42 -2.22
N GLU A 129 19.11 -8.10 -3.51
CA GLU A 129 19.64 -6.83 -4.00
C GLU A 129 18.77 -5.63 -3.56
N LEU A 130 17.43 -5.77 -3.57
CA LEU A 130 16.55 -4.75 -3.01
C LEU A 130 16.81 -4.48 -1.52
N GLY A 131 17.07 -5.54 -0.75
CA GLY A 131 17.45 -5.39 0.67
C GLY A 131 18.72 -4.53 0.84
N ARG A 132 19.72 -4.73 -0.02
CA ARG A 132 20.94 -3.92 -0.06
C ARG A 132 20.63 -2.46 -0.43
N TRP A 133 19.83 -2.22 -1.49
CA TRP A 133 19.43 -0.88 -1.88
C TRP A 133 18.70 -0.13 -0.77
N PHE A 134 17.83 -0.80 -0.05
CA PHE A 134 17.11 -0.19 1.08
C PHE A 134 18.05 0.24 2.21
N ALA A 135 19.07 -0.56 2.53
CA ALA A 135 20.07 -0.19 3.53
C ALA A 135 20.85 1.07 3.11
N GLU A 136 21.32 1.13 1.86
CA GLU A 136 22.03 2.28 1.30
C GLU A 136 21.14 3.55 1.23
N LEU A 137 19.87 3.38 0.87
CA LEU A 137 18.91 4.49 0.79
C LEU A 137 18.59 5.07 2.17
N LEU A 138 18.46 4.23 3.20
CA LEU A 138 18.27 4.69 4.57
C LEU A 138 19.46 5.50 5.07
N GLU A 139 20.69 5.05 4.80
CA GLU A 139 21.91 5.81 5.12
C GLU A 139 21.91 7.15 4.40
N LYS A 140 21.60 7.17 3.10
CA LYS A 140 21.51 8.40 2.29
C LYS A 140 20.43 9.36 2.79
N ALA A 141 19.29 8.84 3.26
CA ALA A 141 18.19 9.63 3.82
C ALA A 141 18.45 10.09 5.27
N GLY A 142 19.50 9.58 5.92
CA GLY A 142 19.81 9.89 7.33
C GLY A 142 18.87 9.23 8.33
N HIS A 143 18.22 8.13 7.95
CA HIS A 143 17.28 7.39 8.79
C HIS A 143 17.84 6.05 9.26
N ARG A 144 17.48 5.65 10.48
CA ARG A 144 17.83 4.34 11.03
C ARG A 144 16.85 3.28 10.53
N ALA A 145 17.32 2.08 10.30
CA ALA A 145 16.47 0.96 9.88
C ALA A 145 15.36 0.62 10.92
N THR A 146 15.56 0.96 12.19
CA THR A 146 14.55 0.82 13.24
C THR A 146 13.40 1.81 13.16
N GLU A 147 13.51 2.84 12.30
CA GLU A 147 12.45 3.82 12.00
C GLU A 147 11.56 3.38 10.85
N VAL A 148 11.91 2.28 10.16
CA VAL A 148 11.09 1.73 9.07
C VAL A 148 9.87 1.05 9.64
N CYS A 149 8.68 1.51 9.27
CA CYS A 149 7.41 0.92 9.72
C CYS A 149 6.84 -0.13 8.74
N GLY A 150 7.35 -0.21 7.51
CA GLY A 150 6.94 -1.19 6.52
C GLY A 150 7.57 -1.01 5.16
N ILE A 151 7.42 -2.01 4.31
CA ILE A 151 7.90 -2.03 2.92
C ILE A 151 6.71 -2.28 1.99
N GLY A 152 6.55 -1.43 0.96
CA GLY A 152 5.63 -1.64 -0.16
C GLY A 152 6.39 -2.10 -1.39
N LEU A 153 5.93 -3.16 -2.05
CA LEU A 153 6.53 -3.69 -3.27
C LEU A 153 5.50 -3.81 -4.39
N ALA A 154 5.75 -3.15 -5.50
CA ALA A 154 5.04 -3.33 -6.76
C ALA A 154 5.73 -4.40 -7.61
N VAL A 155 4.97 -5.31 -8.20
CA VAL A 155 5.48 -6.36 -9.09
C VAL A 155 4.66 -6.44 -10.39
N PRO A 156 5.28 -6.78 -11.54
CA PRO A 156 4.59 -6.81 -12.84
C PRO A 156 3.87 -8.16 -13.06
N GLY A 157 3.01 -8.56 -12.14
CA GLY A 157 2.27 -9.82 -12.22
C GLY A 157 1.06 -9.83 -11.30
N PRO A 158 0.15 -10.80 -11.49
CA PRO A 158 -1.01 -10.98 -10.63
C PRO A 158 -0.58 -11.36 -9.22
N VAL A 159 -1.16 -10.74 -8.20
CA VAL A 159 -0.85 -11.00 -6.78
C VAL A 159 -2.11 -11.43 -6.05
N ASP A 160 -2.03 -12.58 -5.40
CA ASP A 160 -3.00 -12.99 -4.40
C ASP A 160 -2.79 -12.15 -3.13
N MET A 161 -3.77 -11.32 -2.79
CA MET A 161 -3.67 -10.36 -1.69
C MET A 161 -3.66 -11.02 -0.31
N ASP A 162 -4.30 -12.18 -0.15
CA ASP A 162 -4.35 -12.88 1.13
C ASP A 162 -2.97 -13.45 1.48
N THR A 163 -2.32 -14.07 0.52
CA THR A 163 -1.00 -14.68 0.67
C THR A 163 0.16 -13.73 0.35
N GLY A 164 -0.05 -12.71 -0.49
CA GLY A 164 1.00 -11.84 -1.04
C GLY A 164 1.93 -12.54 -2.01
N ARG A 165 1.46 -13.63 -2.63
CA ARG A 165 2.21 -14.41 -3.61
C ARG A 165 1.79 -14.03 -5.01
N VAL A 166 2.74 -14.08 -5.93
CA VAL A 166 2.46 -13.96 -7.36
C VAL A 166 1.87 -15.25 -7.87
N VAL A 167 0.87 -15.16 -8.73
CA VAL A 167 0.13 -16.31 -9.28
C VAL A 167 0.36 -16.38 -10.79
N GLN A 168 0.99 -17.46 -11.23
CA GLN A 168 1.24 -17.78 -12.65
C GLN A 168 1.72 -16.59 -13.51
N PRO A 169 2.76 -15.86 -13.09
CA PRO A 169 3.20 -14.65 -13.79
C PRO A 169 3.93 -15.01 -15.10
N PRO A 170 3.43 -14.59 -16.27
CA PRO A 170 4.02 -14.98 -17.55
C PRO A 170 5.43 -14.46 -17.81
N ILE A 171 5.84 -13.40 -17.10
CA ILE A 171 7.13 -12.71 -17.31
C ILE A 171 8.09 -12.82 -16.13
N MET A 172 7.74 -13.57 -15.08
CA MET A 172 8.51 -13.70 -13.83
C MET A 172 8.83 -15.18 -13.53
N PRO A 173 9.78 -15.82 -14.25
CA PRO A 173 10.11 -17.23 -14.04
C PRO A 173 10.65 -17.45 -12.63
N GLY A 174 10.14 -18.47 -11.92
CA GLY A 174 10.55 -18.83 -10.56
C GLY A 174 9.84 -18.04 -9.45
N TRP A 175 8.93 -17.11 -9.78
CA TRP A 175 8.19 -16.32 -8.79
C TRP A 175 6.83 -16.91 -8.43
N ASP A 176 6.31 -17.85 -9.21
CA ASP A 176 5.00 -18.46 -8.95
C ASP A 176 4.95 -19.11 -7.55
N GLY A 177 4.01 -18.67 -6.74
CA GLY A 177 3.83 -19.14 -5.37
C GLY A 177 4.97 -18.83 -4.41
N TYR A 178 5.99 -18.04 -4.81
CA TYR A 178 7.13 -17.70 -3.97
C TYR A 178 6.75 -16.79 -2.79
N ASP A 179 7.39 -16.97 -1.62
CA ASP A 179 7.18 -16.15 -0.42
C ASP A 179 7.97 -14.82 -0.49
N ILE A 180 7.46 -13.89 -1.28
CA ILE A 180 8.06 -12.57 -1.49
C ILE A 180 8.15 -11.79 -0.17
N ARG A 181 7.06 -11.78 0.62
CA ARG A 181 6.99 -11.04 1.89
C ARG A 181 8.06 -11.48 2.86
N GLY A 182 8.14 -12.78 3.09
CA GLY A 182 9.12 -13.35 4.02
C GLY A 182 10.56 -13.18 3.52
N ARG A 183 10.81 -13.32 2.22
CA ARG A 183 12.17 -13.17 1.68
C ARG A 183 12.66 -11.73 1.72
N LEU A 184 11.80 -10.75 1.34
CA LEU A 184 12.17 -9.33 1.39
C LEU A 184 12.38 -8.84 2.82
N ALA A 185 11.51 -9.25 3.76
CA ALA A 185 11.69 -8.96 5.18
C ALA A 185 13.01 -9.50 5.73
N ARG A 186 13.40 -10.72 5.32
CA ARG A 186 14.71 -11.29 5.67
C ARG A 186 15.86 -10.53 5.04
N ALA A 187 15.78 -10.20 3.75
CA ALA A 187 16.81 -9.42 3.07
C ALA A 187 17.04 -8.06 3.74
N PHE A 188 15.96 -7.38 4.12
CA PHE A 188 16.05 -6.15 4.90
C PHE A 188 16.81 -6.37 6.22
N THR A 189 16.45 -7.40 6.99
CA THR A 189 17.14 -7.73 8.25
C THR A 189 18.61 -8.10 8.03
N GLU A 190 18.92 -8.88 7.00
CA GLU A 190 20.27 -9.30 6.64
C GLU A 190 21.20 -8.11 6.36
N HIS A 191 20.70 -7.09 5.66
CA HIS A 191 21.51 -5.93 5.27
C HIS A 191 21.53 -4.80 6.31
N THR A 192 20.52 -4.71 7.17
CA THR A 192 20.40 -3.59 8.13
C THR A 192 20.64 -3.98 9.58
N GLY A 193 20.56 -5.26 9.92
CA GLY A 193 20.57 -5.74 11.31
C GLY A 193 19.30 -5.40 12.11
N ALA A 194 18.32 -4.71 11.50
CA ALA A 194 17.08 -4.33 12.17
C ALA A 194 16.08 -5.51 12.19
N PRO A 195 15.09 -5.48 13.11
CA PRO A 195 14.00 -6.45 13.09
C PRO A 195 13.22 -6.43 11.77
N ALA A 196 12.65 -7.57 11.41
CA ALA A 196 11.77 -7.67 10.24
C ALA A 196 10.56 -6.75 10.38
N VAL A 197 10.20 -6.10 9.28
CA VAL A 197 9.04 -5.20 9.18
C VAL A 197 7.96 -5.80 8.29
N PRO A 198 6.69 -5.37 8.40
CA PRO A 198 5.63 -5.79 7.48
C PRO A 198 5.98 -5.47 6.03
N VAL A 199 5.70 -6.41 5.13
CA VAL A 199 5.85 -6.24 3.69
C VAL A 199 4.49 -6.39 3.02
N LEU A 200 4.11 -5.40 2.22
CA LEU A 200 2.92 -5.44 1.37
C LEU A 200 3.38 -5.58 -0.08
N VAL A 201 2.72 -6.48 -0.82
CA VAL A 201 3.02 -6.73 -2.24
C VAL A 201 1.72 -6.60 -3.00
N ASP A 202 1.73 -5.91 -4.13
CA ASP A 202 0.59 -5.81 -5.05
C ASP A 202 1.10 -5.67 -6.50
N ASN A 203 0.16 -5.80 -7.45
CA ASN A 203 0.43 -5.55 -8.85
C ASN A 203 0.78 -4.07 -9.10
N ASP A 204 1.71 -3.82 -9.99
CA ASP A 204 2.24 -2.51 -10.32
C ASP A 204 1.20 -1.53 -10.89
N ALA A 205 0.30 -2.00 -11.77
CA ALA A 205 -0.78 -1.15 -12.32
C ALA A 205 -1.82 -0.79 -11.23
N ASN A 206 -2.11 -1.72 -10.31
CA ASN A 206 -2.99 -1.47 -9.17
C ASN A 206 -2.42 -0.39 -8.24
N LEU A 207 -1.14 -0.51 -7.87
CA LEU A 207 -0.50 0.46 -6.99
C LEU A 207 -0.34 1.82 -7.66
N LEU A 208 -0.02 1.86 -8.96
CA LEU A 208 0.06 3.08 -9.73
C LEU A 208 -1.31 3.79 -9.77
N ALA A 209 -2.39 3.06 -10.10
CA ALA A 209 -3.74 3.61 -10.11
C ALA A 209 -4.17 4.13 -8.73
N TYR A 210 -3.84 3.40 -7.68
CA TYR A 210 -4.15 3.80 -6.32
C TYR A 210 -3.39 5.07 -5.91
N GLY A 211 -2.10 5.14 -6.21
CA GLY A 211 -1.26 6.31 -5.94
C GLY A 211 -1.79 7.56 -6.66
N GLU A 212 -2.04 7.47 -7.97
CA GLU A 212 -2.56 8.57 -8.78
C GLU A 212 -3.94 9.04 -8.30
N GLN A 213 -4.85 8.11 -8.02
CA GLN A 213 -6.17 8.46 -7.49
C GLN A 213 -6.06 9.20 -6.16
N ARG A 214 -5.20 8.75 -5.24
CA ARG A 214 -5.06 9.34 -3.90
C ARG A 214 -4.40 10.71 -3.90
N THR A 215 -3.47 10.96 -4.82
CA THR A 215 -2.69 12.21 -4.87
C THR A 215 -3.23 13.22 -5.88
N GLY A 216 -3.57 12.76 -7.09
CA GLY A 216 -4.00 13.61 -8.18
C GLY A 216 -5.52 13.78 -8.30
N TYR A 217 -6.29 12.75 -7.88
CA TYR A 217 -7.74 12.70 -8.10
C TYR A 217 -8.52 12.21 -6.87
N PRO A 218 -8.29 12.80 -5.67
CA PRO A 218 -8.85 12.28 -4.41
C PRO A 218 -10.39 12.25 -4.35
N ASP A 219 -11.06 13.12 -5.11
CA ASP A 219 -12.53 13.23 -5.15
C ASP A 219 -13.18 12.29 -6.16
N CYS A 220 -12.39 11.56 -6.98
CA CYS A 220 -12.91 10.59 -7.93
C CYS A 220 -13.37 9.32 -7.20
N SER A 221 -14.66 9.03 -7.25
CA SER A 221 -15.23 7.80 -6.69
C SER A 221 -14.94 6.55 -7.55
N ALA A 222 -14.66 6.73 -8.84
CA ALA A 222 -14.24 5.67 -9.75
C ALA A 222 -13.10 6.17 -10.64
N PHE A 223 -11.99 5.47 -10.63
CA PHE A 223 -10.77 5.83 -11.35
C PHE A 223 -10.16 4.59 -12.01
N VAL A 224 -9.77 4.70 -13.27
CA VAL A 224 -9.09 3.65 -14.02
C VAL A 224 -7.80 4.23 -14.60
N LEU A 225 -6.70 3.55 -14.38
CA LEU A 225 -5.41 3.88 -14.99
C LEU A 225 -4.98 2.71 -15.86
N VAL A 226 -4.59 3.00 -17.09
CA VAL A 226 -3.99 2.01 -18.00
C VAL A 226 -2.48 2.23 -18.04
N LYS A 227 -1.73 1.19 -17.66
CA LYS A 227 -0.27 1.15 -17.75
C LYS A 227 0.11 0.44 -19.05
N VAL A 228 0.85 1.13 -19.91
CA VAL A 228 1.45 0.57 -21.14
C VAL A 228 2.97 0.64 -20.98
N SER A 229 3.62 -0.54 -20.89
CA SER A 229 5.08 -0.64 -20.76
C SER A 229 5.56 -1.93 -21.43
N THR A 230 6.28 -2.83 -20.75
CA THR A 230 6.63 -4.17 -21.25
C THR A 230 5.39 -5.05 -21.46
N GLY A 231 4.29 -4.72 -20.82
CA GLY A 231 2.95 -5.30 -20.94
C GLY A 231 1.90 -4.22 -20.78
N ILE A 232 0.64 -4.58 -21.05
CA ILE A 232 -0.53 -3.73 -20.90
C ILE A 232 -1.36 -4.23 -19.72
N GLY A 233 -1.59 -3.37 -18.74
CA GLY A 233 -2.44 -3.66 -17.58
C GLY A 233 -3.24 -2.43 -17.15
N ALA A 234 -4.22 -2.61 -16.30
CA ALA A 234 -4.95 -1.50 -15.71
C ALA A 234 -5.14 -1.70 -14.20
N GLY A 235 -5.14 -0.58 -13.48
CA GLY A 235 -5.59 -0.55 -12.09
C GLY A 235 -6.95 0.14 -12.01
N VAL A 236 -7.84 -0.42 -11.22
CA VAL A 236 -9.20 0.10 -11.00
C VAL A 236 -9.36 0.48 -9.54
N VAL A 237 -9.75 1.72 -9.27
CA VAL A 237 -10.03 2.22 -7.92
C VAL A 237 -11.49 2.65 -7.83
N VAL A 238 -12.22 2.13 -6.84
CA VAL A 238 -13.62 2.45 -6.58
C VAL A 238 -13.76 2.82 -5.10
N ASP A 239 -14.37 3.97 -4.84
CA ASP A 239 -14.55 4.51 -3.48
C ASP A 239 -13.26 4.53 -2.66
N GLY A 240 -12.14 4.92 -3.30
CA GLY A 240 -10.83 5.02 -2.67
C GLY A 240 -10.17 3.67 -2.34
N SER A 241 -10.65 2.57 -2.92
CA SER A 241 -10.09 1.21 -2.72
C SER A 241 -9.82 0.55 -4.06
N ILE A 242 -8.72 -0.20 -4.17
CA ILE A 242 -8.41 -0.98 -5.37
C ILE A 242 -9.48 -2.05 -5.57
N TYR A 243 -10.11 -2.05 -6.74
CA TYR A 243 -11.05 -3.09 -7.16
C TYR A 243 -10.30 -4.21 -7.87
N ARG A 244 -10.24 -5.39 -7.28
CA ARG A 244 -9.45 -6.54 -7.79
C ARG A 244 -10.28 -7.60 -8.49
N GLY A 245 -11.62 -7.52 -8.43
CA GLY A 245 -12.50 -8.59 -8.89
C GLY A 245 -12.48 -9.81 -7.93
N ILE A 246 -13.03 -10.92 -8.41
CA ILE A 246 -13.15 -12.15 -7.60
C ILE A 246 -11.78 -12.82 -7.43
N ASP A 247 -10.99 -12.91 -8.51
CA ASP A 247 -9.72 -13.64 -8.56
C ASP A 247 -8.49 -12.74 -8.74
N GLY A 248 -8.62 -11.45 -8.41
CA GLY A 248 -7.54 -10.48 -8.61
C GLY A 248 -7.35 -10.03 -10.06
N GLY A 249 -8.17 -10.49 -11.01
CA GLY A 249 -8.03 -10.24 -12.44
C GLY A 249 -8.69 -8.95 -12.95
N ALA A 250 -9.25 -8.10 -12.06
CA ALA A 250 -9.76 -6.81 -12.50
C ALA A 250 -8.60 -5.93 -12.99
N GLY A 251 -8.71 -5.43 -14.22
CA GLY A 251 -7.63 -4.65 -14.85
C GLY A 251 -6.68 -5.45 -15.75
N ASP A 252 -6.85 -6.76 -15.87
CA ASP A 252 -6.08 -7.60 -16.80
C ASP A 252 -6.55 -7.43 -18.25
N ILE A 253 -6.52 -6.19 -18.74
CA ILE A 253 -6.96 -5.82 -20.10
C ILE A 253 -5.98 -6.25 -21.18
N GLY A 254 -4.71 -6.44 -20.84
CA GLY A 254 -3.67 -6.88 -21.76
C GLY A 254 -3.95 -8.24 -22.37
N HIS A 255 -4.71 -9.09 -21.71
CA HIS A 255 -5.04 -10.43 -22.19
C HIS A 255 -6.43 -10.58 -22.81
N ILE A 256 -7.12 -9.45 -23.04
CA ILE A 256 -8.35 -9.42 -23.86
C ILE A 256 -7.98 -9.71 -25.33
N ARG A 257 -8.69 -10.65 -25.96
CA ARG A 257 -8.47 -10.99 -27.37
C ARG A 257 -9.02 -9.88 -28.27
N VAL A 258 -8.13 -9.28 -29.08
CA VAL A 258 -8.46 -8.16 -30.00
C VAL A 258 -8.12 -8.47 -31.47
N VAL A 259 -7.27 -9.47 -31.74
CA VAL A 259 -6.90 -9.93 -33.06
C VAL A 259 -6.92 -11.46 -33.14
N ALA A 260 -6.77 -12.05 -34.38
CA ALA A 260 -6.89 -13.48 -34.55
C ALA A 260 -5.58 -14.24 -34.25
N ASP A 261 -4.42 -13.71 -34.66
CA ASP A 261 -3.23 -14.53 -34.91
C ASP A 261 -1.93 -14.03 -34.23
N ALA A 262 -2.02 -13.17 -33.21
CA ALA A 262 -0.83 -12.71 -32.47
C ALA A 262 -0.60 -13.58 -31.24
N GLN A 263 0.52 -14.33 -31.22
CA GLN A 263 0.87 -15.18 -30.08
C GLN A 263 1.29 -14.36 -28.87
N CYS A 264 0.61 -14.55 -27.71
CA CYS A 264 0.90 -13.89 -26.45
C CYS A 264 1.81 -14.74 -25.57
N ARG A 265 2.57 -14.08 -24.68
CA ARG A 265 3.39 -14.76 -23.64
C ARG A 265 2.56 -15.55 -22.63
N CYS A 266 1.28 -15.24 -22.47
CA CYS A 266 0.35 -16.02 -21.65
C CYS A 266 -0.10 -17.33 -22.29
N CYS A 267 0.46 -17.70 -23.45
CA CYS A 267 0.12 -18.88 -24.27
C CYS A 267 -1.26 -18.82 -24.95
N SER A 268 -1.95 -17.66 -24.91
CA SER A 268 -3.18 -17.42 -25.69
C SER A 268 -2.86 -16.65 -26.97
N ASP A 269 -3.76 -16.72 -27.96
CA ASP A 269 -3.62 -15.99 -29.23
C ASP A 269 -4.50 -14.74 -29.22
N GLY A 270 -3.98 -13.67 -29.84
CA GLY A 270 -4.74 -12.45 -30.14
C GLY A 270 -4.93 -11.48 -28.98
N CYS A 271 -4.17 -11.61 -27.91
CA CYS A 271 -4.19 -10.67 -26.79
C CYS A 271 -3.78 -9.26 -27.20
N LEU A 272 -4.35 -8.23 -26.56
CA LEU A 272 -3.96 -6.83 -26.76
C LEU A 272 -2.45 -6.63 -26.53
N ASP A 273 -1.89 -7.26 -25.49
CA ASP A 273 -0.47 -7.24 -25.14
C ASP A 273 0.44 -7.82 -26.26
N ALA A 274 -0.09 -8.63 -27.17
CA ALA A 274 0.66 -9.20 -28.27
C ALA A 274 0.65 -8.32 -29.54
N VAL A 275 -0.22 -7.32 -29.62
CA VAL A 275 -0.39 -6.46 -30.82
C VAL A 275 0.59 -5.29 -30.81
N ASP A 276 1.02 -4.86 -29.63
CA ASP A 276 1.86 -3.66 -29.41
C ASP A 276 3.37 -4.01 -29.34
N ARG A 277 3.81 -5.03 -30.09
CA ARG A 277 5.21 -5.52 -30.09
C ARG A 277 5.88 -5.37 -31.44
#